data_2b75cc616ed18792942335e1cbf40378
#
_entry.id   2b75cc616ed18792942335e1cbf40378
#
_cell.length_a   1.000
_cell.length_b   1.000
_cell.length_c   1.000
_cell.angle_alpha   90.00
_cell.angle_beta   90.00
_cell.angle_gamma   90.00
#
_symmetry.space_group_name_H-M   'P 1'
#
loop_
_entity.id
_entity.type
_entity.pdbx_description
1 polymer ?
#
loop_
_entity_poly.entity_id
_entity_poly.type
_entity_poly.pdbx_seq_one_letter_code
_entity_poly.pdbx_strand_id
1 'polypeptide(L)'
;MRKIYGDLIKLQFGAWPTVVIHGKLIKEALSTKGDAFSGRPQFFSSVSVQNGKSLSFGKFDISWKLHRRIANKSFQAFANARSNPIEEIINEEVSYILEEFERYNGGAFDPHDHIYIAMGSVVYQICYGRKGNVRADKDFCEYILHTQDFSTFVTAGNPVDIFPWLRHFMKERINKFKDLLSKGHLIRRKRIQDHLETFSSDYLRDITDSLINESRQLTEEDKANGMSEERIQDTIGDLFAAGFDTVATTTMWTLLLLAKTPQVQKKIQEELDAVVGMSRRPTLADRRNLVYTEATIHEILRIINLTPLSLPHATTEDVELAGYTIKKDTLVFLNLFSLSHDKEVWGDPEVFRPERFLKDDGQIDTRLVDMYLPFSTGRRRCMGEFLARTELFLIISGFLQRCTFVKPKDVQEYTMECSFGLNMKPLRYKVEIRNRI
;
A
#
# COMPACT_ATOMS: atom_id res chain seq x y z
N MET A 1 -26.62 -6.43 -2.22
CA MET A 1 -26.83 -6.94 -0.84
C MET A 1 -27.09 -5.81 0.16
N ARG A 2 -26.25 -4.76 0.27
CA ARG A 2 -26.44 -3.64 1.24
C ARG A 2 -27.86 -3.05 1.21
N LYS A 3 -28.44 -2.79 0.02
CA LYS A 3 -29.80 -2.25 -0.14
C LYS A 3 -30.93 -3.16 0.41
N ILE A 4 -30.66 -4.46 0.56
CA ILE A 4 -31.65 -5.45 1.01
C ILE A 4 -31.45 -5.78 2.48
N TYR A 5 -30.19 -5.93 2.92
CA TYR A 5 -29.83 -6.45 4.24
C TYR A 5 -29.23 -5.40 5.19
N GLY A 6 -29.05 -4.16 4.73
CA GLY A 6 -28.46 -3.08 5.51
C GLY A 6 -26.94 -3.10 5.56
N ASP A 7 -26.38 -2.37 6.53
CA ASP A 7 -24.94 -2.14 6.65
C ASP A 7 -24.17 -3.24 7.37
N LEU A 8 -24.85 -4.22 7.97
CA LEU A 8 -24.26 -5.39 8.62
C LEU A 8 -24.88 -6.66 8.04
N ILE A 9 -24.07 -7.43 7.31
CA ILE A 9 -24.53 -8.65 6.62
C ILE A 9 -23.80 -9.85 7.22
N LYS A 10 -24.57 -10.84 7.71
CA LYS A 10 -24.04 -12.14 8.16
C LYS A 10 -24.16 -13.17 7.04
N LEU A 11 -23.11 -13.92 6.81
CA LEU A 11 -23.08 -15.01 5.84
C LEU A 11 -22.13 -16.12 6.27
N GLN A 12 -22.22 -17.29 5.63
CA GLN A 12 -21.25 -18.36 5.76
C GLN A 12 -20.31 -18.31 4.55
N PHE A 13 -19.02 -18.05 4.77
CA PHE A 13 -18.02 -17.99 3.71
C PHE A 13 -17.11 -19.22 3.77
N GLY A 14 -17.52 -20.28 3.09
CA GLY A 14 -16.86 -21.58 3.20
C GLY A 14 -16.90 -22.12 4.62
N ALA A 15 -15.73 -22.37 5.21
CA ALA A 15 -15.62 -22.84 6.59
C ALA A 15 -15.82 -21.74 7.67
N TRP A 16 -15.97 -20.46 7.26
CA TRP A 16 -15.90 -19.32 8.16
C TRP A 16 -17.27 -18.65 8.38
N PRO A 17 -17.76 -18.58 9.63
CA PRO A 17 -18.81 -17.62 9.99
C PRO A 17 -18.31 -16.22 9.69
N THR A 18 -19.05 -15.44 8.92
CA THR A 18 -18.55 -14.18 8.38
C THR A 18 -19.56 -13.06 8.56
N VAL A 19 -19.06 -11.85 8.85
CA VAL A 19 -19.83 -10.62 8.73
C VAL A 19 -19.15 -9.67 7.75
N VAL A 20 -19.97 -8.99 6.95
CA VAL A 20 -19.52 -7.89 6.08
C VAL A 20 -20.10 -6.60 6.63
N ILE A 21 -19.22 -5.65 6.93
CA ILE A 21 -19.55 -4.34 7.51
C ILE A 21 -19.44 -3.29 6.41
N HIS A 22 -20.46 -2.44 6.30
CA HIS A 22 -20.56 -1.38 5.32
C HIS A 22 -20.70 0.02 5.95
N GLY A 23 -20.41 1.04 5.16
CA GLY A 23 -20.71 2.43 5.51
C GLY A 23 -20.12 2.89 6.84
N LYS A 24 -20.87 3.68 7.57
CA LYS A 24 -20.41 4.31 8.84
C LYS A 24 -20.09 3.30 9.94
N LEU A 25 -20.66 2.08 9.90
CA LEU A 25 -20.38 1.03 10.89
C LEU A 25 -18.92 0.57 10.86
N ILE A 26 -18.21 0.73 9.73
CA ILE A 26 -16.78 0.44 9.64
C ILE A 26 -15.98 1.30 10.62
N LYS A 27 -16.31 2.60 10.70
CA LYS A 27 -15.61 3.52 11.60
C LYS A 27 -15.91 3.20 13.08
N GLU A 28 -17.16 2.83 13.41
CA GLU A 28 -17.54 2.35 14.74
C GLU A 28 -16.77 1.07 15.11
N ALA A 29 -16.76 0.08 14.25
CA ALA A 29 -16.05 -1.18 14.47
C ALA A 29 -14.55 -0.99 14.69
N LEU A 30 -13.88 -0.16 13.87
CA LEU A 30 -12.44 -0.01 13.91
C LEU A 30 -11.93 0.99 14.95
N SER A 31 -12.71 2.01 15.30
CA SER A 31 -12.30 3.06 16.24
C SER A 31 -12.91 2.84 17.62
N THR A 32 -14.23 2.83 17.74
CA THR A 32 -14.92 2.72 19.03
C THR A 32 -14.77 1.32 19.64
N LYS A 33 -14.88 0.28 18.81
CA LYS A 33 -14.76 -1.14 19.21
C LYS A 33 -13.47 -1.78 18.67
N GLY A 34 -12.44 -0.95 18.48
CA GLY A 34 -11.23 -1.31 17.74
C GLY A 34 -10.50 -2.55 18.22
N ASP A 35 -10.40 -2.79 19.53
CA ASP A 35 -9.73 -3.97 20.06
C ASP A 35 -10.51 -5.25 19.70
N ALA A 36 -11.84 -5.24 19.82
CA ALA A 36 -12.70 -6.37 19.48
C ALA A 36 -12.64 -6.77 18.00
N PHE A 37 -12.41 -5.82 17.10
CA PHE A 37 -12.32 -6.06 15.65
C PHE A 37 -10.89 -6.11 15.10
N SER A 38 -9.86 -6.15 15.96
CA SER A 38 -8.46 -6.14 15.53
C SER A 38 -7.82 -7.52 15.34
N GLY A 39 -8.56 -8.61 15.55
CA GLY A 39 -8.09 -9.97 15.24
C GLY A 39 -7.81 -10.18 13.77
N ARG A 40 -7.13 -11.31 13.47
CA ARG A 40 -6.89 -11.79 12.11
C ARG A 40 -7.36 -13.25 12.00
N PRO A 41 -8.03 -13.62 10.91
CA PRO A 41 -8.39 -15.03 10.68
C PRO A 41 -7.13 -15.85 10.50
N GLN A 42 -7.17 -17.09 10.98
CA GLN A 42 -6.05 -18.03 10.86
C GLN A 42 -6.04 -18.71 9.48
N PHE A 43 -6.05 -17.92 8.43
CA PHE A 43 -5.94 -18.39 7.06
C PHE A 43 -4.57 -19.03 6.83
N PHE A 44 -4.53 -20.10 6.05
CA PHE A 44 -3.27 -20.75 5.68
C PHE A 44 -2.30 -19.76 5.02
N SER A 45 -2.80 -18.95 4.10
CA SER A 45 -1.98 -17.95 3.40
C SER A 45 -1.33 -16.96 4.35
N SER A 46 -2.13 -16.39 5.27
CA SER A 46 -1.65 -15.37 6.20
C SER A 46 -0.75 -15.93 7.31
N VAL A 47 -1.05 -17.13 7.81
CA VAL A 47 -0.22 -17.80 8.84
C VAL A 47 1.13 -18.25 8.25
N SER A 48 1.19 -18.56 6.94
CA SER A 48 2.45 -18.90 6.28
C SER A 48 3.43 -17.73 6.22
N VAL A 49 2.94 -16.48 6.31
CA VAL A 49 3.79 -15.29 6.36
C VAL A 49 4.41 -15.18 7.76
N GLN A 50 5.72 -15.31 7.86
CA GLN A 50 6.48 -15.22 9.11
C GLN A 50 5.89 -16.08 10.26
N ASN A 51 5.38 -17.27 9.93
CA ASN A 51 4.74 -18.17 10.89
C ASN A 51 3.65 -17.49 11.73
N GLY A 52 2.85 -16.60 11.13
CA GLY A 52 1.77 -15.87 11.78
C GLY A 52 2.21 -14.78 12.75
N LYS A 53 3.49 -14.38 12.73
CA LYS A 53 4.06 -13.34 13.61
C LYS A 53 4.22 -11.98 12.93
N SER A 54 3.79 -11.85 11.66
CA SER A 54 3.90 -10.60 10.91
C SER A 54 3.05 -9.47 11.50
N LEU A 55 3.42 -8.22 11.25
CA LEU A 55 2.62 -7.06 11.66
C LEU A 55 1.26 -7.03 10.96
N SER A 56 1.22 -7.46 9.70
CA SER A 56 0.02 -7.41 8.88
C SER A 56 -0.99 -8.51 9.26
N PHE A 57 -0.51 -9.73 9.49
CA PHE A 57 -1.35 -10.93 9.64
C PHE A 57 -1.29 -11.56 11.04
N GLY A 58 -0.43 -11.10 11.93
CA GLY A 58 -0.28 -11.62 13.29
C GLY A 58 -1.53 -11.44 14.15
N LYS A 59 -1.73 -12.34 15.12
CA LYS A 59 -2.80 -12.26 16.10
C LYS A 59 -2.73 -10.95 16.88
N PHE A 60 -3.90 -10.41 17.27
CA PHE A 60 -3.98 -9.22 18.11
C PHE A 60 -3.86 -9.62 19.58
N ASP A 61 -2.65 -9.54 20.11
CA ASP A 61 -2.28 -9.86 21.49
C ASP A 61 -1.26 -8.84 22.03
N ILE A 62 -0.81 -9.04 23.26
CA ILE A 62 0.21 -8.18 23.90
C ILE A 62 1.49 -8.15 23.06
N SER A 63 1.91 -9.30 22.57
CA SER A 63 3.10 -9.44 21.73
C SER A 63 2.99 -8.62 20.44
N TRP A 64 1.83 -8.65 19.77
CA TRP A 64 1.59 -7.86 18.57
C TRP A 64 1.55 -6.35 18.87
N LYS A 65 0.90 -5.94 19.98
CA LYS A 65 0.85 -4.52 20.40
C LYS A 65 2.25 -3.95 20.63
N LEU A 66 3.09 -4.72 21.29
CA LEU A 66 4.49 -4.38 21.53
C LEU A 66 5.29 -4.31 20.22
N HIS A 67 5.20 -5.34 19.39
CA HIS A 67 5.83 -5.39 18.07
C HIS A 67 5.45 -4.18 17.20
N ARG A 68 4.15 -3.84 17.15
CA ARG A 68 3.64 -2.67 16.43
C ARG A 68 4.22 -1.36 16.97
N ARG A 69 4.34 -1.23 18.29
CA ARG A 69 4.94 -0.04 18.93
C ARG A 69 6.39 0.15 18.52
N ILE A 70 7.19 -0.92 18.57
CA ILE A 70 8.60 -0.91 18.20
C ILE A 70 8.77 -0.57 16.71
N ALA A 71 8.01 -1.23 15.84
CA ALA A 71 8.04 -0.97 14.41
C ALA A 71 7.67 0.49 14.06
N ASN A 72 6.63 1.05 14.71
CA ASN A 72 6.27 2.45 14.55
C ASN A 72 7.41 3.39 14.99
N LYS A 73 8.04 3.11 16.14
CA LYS A 73 9.16 3.92 16.65
C LYS A 73 10.32 3.93 15.67
N SER A 74 10.71 2.77 15.15
CA SER A 74 11.79 2.64 14.16
C SER A 74 11.47 3.39 12.87
N PHE A 75 10.25 3.25 12.37
CA PHE A 75 9.81 3.94 11.15
C PHE A 75 9.78 5.47 11.32
N GLN A 76 9.26 5.95 12.44
CA GLN A 76 9.22 7.39 12.75
C GLN A 76 10.60 7.98 12.96
N ALA A 77 11.50 7.25 13.62
CA ALA A 77 12.89 7.69 13.81
C ALA A 77 13.57 7.93 12.47
N PHE A 78 13.39 7.02 11.50
CA PHE A 78 13.90 7.19 10.15
C PHE A 78 13.21 8.34 9.40
N ALA A 79 11.88 8.40 9.41
CA ALA A 79 11.11 9.41 8.68
C ALA A 79 11.38 10.84 9.16
N ASN A 80 11.71 11.02 10.45
CA ASN A 80 11.98 12.33 11.07
C ASN A 80 13.49 12.67 11.16
N ALA A 81 14.37 11.82 10.65
CA ALA A 81 15.79 12.09 10.65
C ALA A 81 16.11 13.37 9.85
N ARG A 82 17.01 14.21 10.38
CA ARG A 82 17.42 15.47 9.70
C ARG A 82 18.04 15.26 8.31
N SER A 83 18.64 14.10 8.09
CA SER A 83 19.24 13.65 6.82
C SER A 83 18.33 12.66 6.09
N ASN A 84 17.00 12.82 6.20
CA ASN A 84 16.06 11.87 5.59
C ASN A 84 16.20 11.88 4.06
N PRO A 85 16.70 10.81 3.44
CA PRO A 85 16.95 10.76 2.00
C PRO A 85 15.71 10.43 1.17
N ILE A 86 14.52 10.30 1.77
CA ILE A 86 13.31 9.79 1.10
C ILE A 86 13.00 10.61 -0.15
N GLU A 87 13.02 11.93 -0.04
CA GLU A 87 12.72 12.84 -1.18
C GLU A 87 13.73 12.66 -2.31
N GLU A 88 15.01 12.58 -1.97
CA GLU A 88 16.09 12.39 -2.95
C GLU A 88 15.98 11.02 -3.64
N ILE A 89 15.76 9.94 -2.88
CA ILE A 89 15.57 8.59 -3.41
C ILE A 89 14.40 8.56 -4.41
N ILE A 90 13.26 9.13 -4.03
CA ILE A 90 12.08 9.13 -4.90
C ILE A 90 12.33 9.95 -6.16
N ASN A 91 12.93 11.13 -6.05
CA ASN A 91 13.23 11.97 -7.20
C ASN A 91 14.25 11.35 -8.16
N GLU A 92 15.20 10.57 -7.67
CA GLU A 92 16.13 9.80 -8.51
C GLU A 92 15.39 8.69 -9.27
N GLU A 93 14.49 7.97 -8.60
CA GLU A 93 13.70 6.92 -9.25
C GLU A 93 12.71 7.48 -10.27
N VAL A 94 12.09 8.63 -9.98
CA VAL A 94 11.24 9.36 -10.95
C VAL A 94 12.03 9.72 -12.19
N SER A 95 13.26 10.22 -12.04
CA SER A 95 14.13 10.56 -13.18
C SER A 95 14.49 9.33 -14.00
N TYR A 96 14.85 8.23 -13.32
CA TYR A 96 15.13 6.96 -13.97
C TYR A 96 13.93 6.44 -14.79
N ILE A 97 12.72 6.48 -14.22
CA ILE A 97 11.51 6.05 -14.94
C ILE A 97 11.29 6.90 -16.19
N LEU A 98 11.46 8.21 -16.10
CA LEU A 98 11.29 9.12 -17.23
C LEU A 98 12.32 8.81 -18.32
N GLU A 99 13.58 8.59 -17.97
CA GLU A 99 14.63 8.20 -18.92
C GLU A 99 14.30 6.86 -19.62
N GLU A 100 13.78 5.88 -18.88
CA GLU A 100 13.33 4.61 -19.48
C GLU A 100 12.13 4.81 -20.42
N PHE A 101 11.19 5.68 -20.05
CA PHE A 101 10.04 5.99 -20.90
C PHE A 101 10.44 6.74 -22.19
N GLU A 102 11.42 7.63 -22.12
CA GLU A 102 11.95 8.37 -23.27
C GLU A 102 12.58 7.46 -24.33
N ARG A 103 13.12 6.29 -23.93
CA ARG A 103 13.69 5.32 -24.88
C ARG A 103 12.67 4.76 -25.88
N TYR A 104 11.39 4.88 -25.62
CA TYR A 104 10.33 4.48 -26.55
C TYR A 104 10.07 5.54 -27.66
N ASN A 105 10.77 6.68 -27.64
CA ASN A 105 10.73 7.73 -28.68
C ASN A 105 9.28 8.15 -29.04
N GLY A 106 8.42 8.32 -28.04
CA GLY A 106 7.00 8.65 -28.22
C GLY A 106 6.12 7.50 -28.69
N GLY A 107 6.65 6.30 -28.86
CA GLY A 107 5.87 5.09 -29.14
C GLY A 107 5.10 4.58 -27.94
N ALA A 108 4.07 3.79 -28.20
CA ALA A 108 3.27 3.18 -27.15
C ALA A 108 4.02 2.05 -26.42
N PHE A 109 4.00 2.04 -25.10
CA PHE A 109 4.67 1.03 -24.26
C PHE A 109 3.82 0.66 -23.05
N ASP A 110 4.12 -0.50 -22.45
CA ASP A 110 3.55 -0.94 -21.18
C ASP A 110 4.46 -0.43 -20.03
N PRO A 111 3.98 0.45 -19.14
CA PRO A 111 4.79 1.03 -18.07
C PRO A 111 5.01 0.09 -16.88
N HIS A 112 4.37 -1.07 -16.86
CA HIS A 112 4.22 -1.91 -15.68
C HIS A 112 5.56 -2.30 -15.04
N ASP A 113 6.46 -2.93 -15.80
CA ASP A 113 7.68 -3.50 -15.22
C ASP A 113 8.64 -2.37 -14.76
N HIS A 114 8.70 -1.27 -15.50
CA HIS A 114 9.48 -0.09 -15.12
C HIS A 114 9.01 0.51 -13.78
N ILE A 115 7.69 0.67 -13.61
CA ILE A 115 7.11 1.20 -12.38
C ILE A 115 7.36 0.24 -11.21
N TYR A 116 7.15 -1.07 -11.40
CA TYR A 116 7.34 -2.05 -10.33
C TYR A 116 8.79 -2.13 -9.87
N ILE A 117 9.74 -2.15 -10.79
CA ILE A 117 11.18 -2.18 -10.45
C ILE A 117 11.60 -0.90 -9.73
N ALA A 118 11.14 0.26 -10.19
CA ALA A 118 11.50 1.54 -9.57
C ALA A 118 10.89 1.68 -8.16
N MET A 119 9.61 1.35 -7.97
CA MET A 119 9.01 1.38 -6.63
C MET A 119 9.64 0.34 -5.70
N GLY A 120 10.01 -0.82 -6.22
CA GLY A 120 10.82 -1.78 -5.49
C GLY A 120 12.17 -1.21 -5.07
N SER A 121 12.83 -0.45 -5.95
CA SER A 121 14.09 0.23 -5.67
C SER A 121 13.96 1.32 -4.60
N VAL A 122 12.89 2.14 -4.64
CA VAL A 122 12.60 3.13 -3.58
C VAL A 122 12.55 2.46 -2.22
N VAL A 123 11.69 1.45 -2.08
CA VAL A 123 11.50 0.79 -0.78
C VAL A 123 12.73 0.00 -0.36
N TYR A 124 13.47 -0.59 -1.32
CA TYR A 124 14.74 -1.24 -1.02
C TYR A 124 15.76 -0.27 -0.42
N GLN A 125 15.93 0.91 -1.02
CA GLN A 125 16.87 1.91 -0.52
C GLN A 125 16.48 2.46 0.86
N ILE A 126 15.18 2.63 1.10
CA ILE A 126 14.65 3.04 2.41
C ILE A 126 14.88 1.96 3.47
N CYS A 127 14.68 0.70 3.10
CA CYS A 127 14.81 -0.44 4.01
C CYS A 127 16.26 -0.84 4.30
N TYR A 128 17.11 -0.85 3.26
CA TYR A 128 18.44 -1.46 3.31
C TYR A 128 19.58 -0.50 2.93
N GLY A 129 19.27 0.79 2.80
CA GLY A 129 20.23 1.82 2.46
C GLY A 129 20.59 1.88 0.97
N ARG A 130 21.27 2.97 0.62
CA ARG A 130 21.69 3.27 -0.76
C ARG A 130 22.99 2.53 -1.09
N LYS A 131 22.90 1.30 -1.58
CA LYS A 131 24.05 0.48 -1.98
C LYS A 131 24.00 0.15 -3.47
N GLY A 132 24.72 0.90 -4.27
CA GLY A 132 24.87 0.63 -5.72
C GLY A 132 23.58 0.78 -6.53
N ASN A 133 23.63 0.32 -7.79
CA ASN A 133 22.46 0.33 -8.68
C ASN A 133 21.66 -0.97 -8.51
N VAL A 134 20.68 -0.96 -7.61
CA VAL A 134 19.83 -2.13 -7.31
C VAL A 134 19.06 -2.61 -8.54
N ARG A 135 18.72 -1.70 -9.46
CA ARG A 135 18.02 -2.02 -10.72
C ARG A 135 18.88 -2.81 -11.71
N ALA A 136 20.20 -2.81 -11.55
CA ALA A 136 21.10 -3.64 -12.34
C ALA A 136 21.21 -5.08 -11.80
N ASP A 137 20.71 -5.34 -10.59
CA ASP A 137 20.66 -6.68 -9.98
C ASP A 137 19.47 -7.46 -10.58
N LYS A 138 19.78 -8.44 -11.42
CA LYS A 138 18.77 -9.29 -12.08
C LYS A 138 17.94 -10.08 -11.09
N ASP A 139 18.55 -10.60 -10.04
CA ASP A 139 17.85 -11.39 -9.01
C ASP A 139 16.84 -10.52 -8.25
N PHE A 140 17.20 -9.26 -7.98
CA PHE A 140 16.29 -8.29 -7.39
C PHE A 140 15.13 -7.99 -8.33
N CYS A 141 15.38 -7.68 -9.60
CA CYS A 141 14.32 -7.37 -10.56
C CYS A 141 13.37 -8.57 -10.75
N GLU A 142 13.92 -9.77 -10.90
CA GLU A 142 13.11 -11.00 -10.98
C GLU A 142 12.27 -11.19 -9.71
N TYR A 143 12.85 -11.02 -8.53
CA TYR A 143 12.13 -11.12 -7.26
C TYR A 143 10.97 -10.11 -7.18
N ILE A 144 11.21 -8.83 -7.52
CA ILE A 144 10.16 -7.79 -7.52
C ILE A 144 9.01 -8.17 -8.45
N LEU A 145 9.30 -8.61 -9.67
CA LEU A 145 8.26 -8.97 -10.63
C LEU A 145 7.47 -10.23 -10.22
N HIS A 146 8.14 -11.19 -9.57
CA HIS A 146 7.46 -12.40 -9.06
C HIS A 146 6.64 -12.17 -7.79
N THR A 147 6.91 -11.12 -7.00
CA THR A 147 6.11 -10.83 -5.80
C THR A 147 4.66 -10.45 -6.11
N GLN A 148 4.33 -10.15 -7.37
CA GLN A 148 2.95 -9.93 -7.79
C GLN A 148 2.07 -11.17 -7.51
N ASP A 149 2.65 -12.37 -7.56
CA ASP A 149 1.96 -13.63 -7.23
C ASP A 149 1.56 -13.70 -5.76
N PHE A 150 2.29 -13.00 -4.87
CA PHE A 150 1.94 -12.91 -3.45
C PHE A 150 0.53 -12.33 -3.25
N SER A 151 0.22 -11.22 -3.90
CA SER A 151 -1.08 -10.55 -3.73
C SER A 151 -2.25 -11.38 -4.27
N THR A 152 -2.02 -12.26 -5.24
CA THR A 152 -3.03 -13.18 -5.76
C THR A 152 -3.25 -14.40 -4.87
N PHE A 153 -2.25 -14.78 -4.07
CA PHE A 153 -2.37 -15.88 -3.12
C PHE A 153 -2.95 -15.42 -1.77
N VAL A 154 -2.51 -14.25 -1.26
CA VAL A 154 -2.98 -13.68 0.01
C VAL A 154 -4.18 -12.77 -0.25
N THR A 155 -5.23 -13.29 -0.81
CA THR A 155 -6.47 -12.55 -1.12
C THR A 155 -7.65 -13.06 -0.31
N ALA A 156 -8.65 -12.21 -0.08
CA ALA A 156 -9.88 -12.56 0.62
C ALA A 156 -10.66 -13.73 -0.02
N GLY A 157 -10.39 -14.02 -1.30
CA GLY A 157 -11.05 -15.10 -2.06
C GLY A 157 -10.21 -16.36 -2.27
N ASN A 158 -9.07 -16.51 -1.58
CA ASN A 158 -8.20 -17.68 -1.83
C ASN A 158 -8.90 -19.02 -1.45
N PRO A 159 -9.10 -19.93 -2.42
CA PRO A 159 -9.81 -21.18 -2.18
C PRO A 159 -9.24 -22.03 -1.05
N VAL A 160 -7.91 -22.06 -0.87
CA VAL A 160 -7.27 -22.87 0.20
C VAL A 160 -7.51 -22.31 1.61
N ASP A 161 -7.89 -21.04 1.72
CA ASP A 161 -8.25 -20.41 2.99
C ASP A 161 -9.73 -20.59 3.28
N ILE A 162 -10.58 -20.49 2.26
CA ILE A 162 -12.04 -20.61 2.37
C ILE A 162 -12.46 -22.06 2.57
N PHE A 163 -11.84 -22.97 1.83
CA PHE A 163 -12.08 -24.40 1.87
C PHE A 163 -10.78 -25.15 2.20
N PRO A 164 -10.44 -25.33 3.49
CA PRO A 164 -9.14 -25.88 3.92
C PRO A 164 -8.78 -27.24 3.32
N TRP A 165 -9.76 -28.06 2.96
CA TRP A 165 -9.58 -29.36 2.33
C TRP A 165 -9.00 -29.27 0.91
N LEU A 166 -9.17 -28.14 0.20
CA LEU A 166 -8.58 -27.91 -1.12
C LEU A 166 -7.04 -27.88 -1.12
N ARG A 167 -6.40 -27.73 0.05
CA ARG A 167 -4.94 -27.79 0.18
C ARG A 167 -4.35 -29.09 -0.34
N HIS A 168 -5.09 -30.17 -0.25
CA HIS A 168 -4.64 -31.48 -0.76
C HIS A 168 -4.59 -31.54 -2.28
N PHE A 169 -5.39 -30.73 -2.97
CA PHE A 169 -5.52 -30.70 -4.43
C PHE A 169 -4.72 -29.57 -5.09
N MET A 170 -4.38 -28.50 -4.34
CA MET A 170 -3.70 -27.31 -4.87
C MET A 170 -2.23 -27.25 -4.47
N LYS A 171 -1.54 -28.40 -4.41
CA LYS A 171 -0.16 -28.51 -3.92
C LYS A 171 0.83 -27.66 -4.72
N GLU A 172 0.70 -27.63 -6.05
CA GLU A 172 1.58 -26.84 -6.91
C GLU A 172 1.50 -25.34 -6.60
N ARG A 173 0.27 -24.82 -6.50
CA ARG A 173 0.04 -23.41 -6.14
C ARG A 173 0.59 -23.07 -4.75
N ILE A 174 0.40 -23.97 -3.78
CA ILE A 174 0.94 -23.81 -2.42
C ILE A 174 2.47 -23.82 -2.43
N ASN A 175 3.10 -24.73 -3.20
CA ASN A 175 4.55 -24.81 -3.29
C ASN A 175 5.14 -23.55 -3.93
N LYS A 176 4.56 -23.03 -5.01
CA LYS A 176 4.97 -21.75 -5.62
C LYS A 176 4.93 -20.61 -4.58
N PHE A 177 3.88 -20.55 -3.78
CA PHE A 177 3.77 -19.54 -2.73
C PHE A 177 4.84 -19.70 -1.64
N LYS A 178 5.09 -20.94 -1.17
CA LYS A 178 6.16 -21.22 -0.20
C LYS A 178 7.54 -20.89 -0.75
N ASP A 179 7.80 -21.19 -2.01
CA ASP A 179 9.08 -20.87 -2.66
C ASP A 179 9.29 -19.35 -2.74
N LEU A 180 8.25 -18.59 -3.06
CA LEU A 180 8.28 -17.13 -3.04
C LEU A 180 8.62 -16.59 -1.63
N LEU A 181 7.94 -17.09 -0.59
CA LEU A 181 8.23 -16.70 0.80
C LEU A 181 9.67 -17.07 1.21
N SER A 182 10.17 -18.24 0.79
CA SER A 182 11.52 -18.71 1.08
C SER A 182 12.58 -17.83 0.40
N LYS A 183 12.40 -17.49 -0.89
CA LYS A 183 13.28 -16.56 -1.61
C LYS A 183 13.36 -15.21 -0.91
N GLY A 184 12.20 -14.63 -0.58
CA GLY A 184 12.14 -13.35 0.16
C GLY A 184 12.80 -13.43 1.54
N HIS A 185 12.66 -14.54 2.25
CA HIS A 185 13.33 -14.76 3.53
C HIS A 185 14.87 -14.78 3.37
N LEU A 186 15.39 -15.49 2.37
CA LEU A 186 16.85 -15.58 2.13
C LEU A 186 17.45 -14.21 1.80
N ILE A 187 16.81 -13.44 0.91
CA ILE A 187 17.25 -12.08 0.55
C ILE A 187 17.28 -11.21 1.81
N ARG A 188 16.19 -11.20 2.58
CA ARG A 188 16.09 -10.42 3.82
C ARG A 188 17.18 -10.79 4.82
N ARG A 189 17.39 -12.10 5.09
CA ARG A 189 18.40 -12.57 6.04
C ARG A 189 19.80 -12.14 5.65
N LYS A 190 20.14 -12.23 4.38
CA LYS A 190 21.44 -11.76 3.88
C LYS A 190 21.61 -10.26 4.16
N ARG A 191 20.60 -9.44 3.87
CA ARG A 191 20.68 -7.99 4.09
C ARG A 191 20.76 -7.61 5.57
N ILE A 192 20.01 -8.30 6.43
CA ILE A 192 20.11 -8.10 7.89
C ILE A 192 21.53 -8.47 8.37
N GLN A 193 22.10 -9.57 7.89
CA GLN A 193 23.46 -9.98 8.26
C GLN A 193 24.50 -8.95 7.84
N ASP A 194 24.43 -8.45 6.60
CA ASP A 194 25.30 -7.37 6.10
C ASP A 194 25.22 -6.11 7.00
N HIS A 195 24.02 -5.80 7.55
CA HIS A 195 23.83 -4.68 8.46
C HIS A 195 24.42 -4.94 9.83
N LEU A 196 24.21 -6.13 10.39
CA LEU A 196 24.74 -6.51 11.70
C LEU A 196 26.27 -6.43 11.76
N GLU A 197 26.96 -6.77 10.67
CA GLU A 197 28.41 -6.70 10.54
C GLU A 197 28.97 -5.26 10.54
N THR A 198 28.15 -4.31 10.07
CA THR A 198 28.56 -2.91 9.89
C THR A 198 27.76 -1.93 10.75
N PHE A 199 26.98 -2.44 11.72
CA PHE A 199 26.07 -1.65 12.54
C PHE A 199 26.83 -0.69 13.48
N SER A 200 26.40 0.58 13.52
CA SER A 200 26.78 1.56 14.52
C SER A 200 25.53 2.21 15.13
N SER A 201 25.47 2.30 16.45
CA SER A 201 24.40 3.02 17.16
C SER A 201 24.45 4.54 16.97
N ASP A 202 25.62 5.08 16.60
CA ASP A 202 25.86 6.52 16.50
C ASP A 202 25.31 7.09 15.17
N TYR A 203 25.11 6.22 14.17
CA TYR A 203 24.62 6.60 12.86
C TYR A 203 23.74 5.51 12.25
N LEU A 204 22.43 5.72 12.25
CA LEU A 204 21.45 4.83 11.66
C LEU A 204 21.22 5.20 10.19
N ARG A 205 21.61 4.32 9.28
CA ARG A 205 21.59 4.54 7.82
C ARG A 205 20.20 4.43 7.21
N ASP A 206 19.37 3.52 7.76
CA ASP A 206 18.10 3.10 7.19
C ASP A 206 17.19 2.46 8.26
N ILE A 207 16.04 1.93 7.80
CA ILE A 207 15.07 1.30 8.71
C ILE A 207 15.63 0.01 9.32
N THR A 208 16.48 -0.75 8.61
CA THR A 208 17.08 -1.97 9.17
C THR A 208 17.99 -1.65 10.34
N ASP A 209 18.83 -0.62 10.22
CA ASP A 209 19.64 -0.17 11.34
C ASP A 209 18.78 0.29 12.52
N SER A 210 17.69 1.01 12.26
CA SER A 210 16.77 1.43 13.32
C SER A 210 16.10 0.24 14.01
N LEU A 211 15.70 -0.79 13.27
CA LEU A 211 15.14 -2.02 13.83
C LEU A 211 16.20 -2.82 14.65
N ILE A 212 17.43 -2.90 14.16
CA ILE A 212 18.53 -3.53 14.90
C ILE A 212 18.78 -2.78 16.21
N ASN A 213 18.81 -1.45 16.17
CA ASN A 213 18.99 -0.64 17.37
C ASN A 213 17.89 -0.89 18.41
N GLU A 214 16.63 -0.90 18.01
CA GLU A 214 15.51 -1.22 18.90
C GLU A 214 15.56 -2.67 19.40
N SER A 215 15.99 -3.62 18.56
CA SER A 215 16.10 -5.04 18.96
C SER A 215 17.12 -5.27 20.07
N ARG A 216 18.21 -4.49 20.08
CA ARG A 216 19.24 -4.55 21.12
C ARG A 216 18.82 -3.90 22.46
N GLN A 217 17.73 -3.14 22.46
CA GLN A 217 17.18 -2.46 23.66
C GLN A 217 16.04 -3.25 24.32
N LEU A 218 15.74 -4.47 23.86
CA LEU A 218 14.70 -5.31 24.44
C LEU A 218 14.96 -5.62 25.91
N THR A 219 13.98 -5.32 26.74
CA THR A 219 13.99 -5.69 28.16
C THR A 219 13.63 -7.16 28.36
N GLU A 220 13.90 -7.72 29.55
CA GLU A 220 13.46 -9.09 29.89
C GLU A 220 11.93 -9.21 29.88
N GLU A 221 11.21 -8.14 30.22
CA GLU A 221 9.74 -8.08 30.11
C GLU A 221 9.28 -8.16 28.64
N ASP A 222 9.94 -7.44 27.73
CA ASP A 222 9.63 -7.50 26.28
C ASP A 222 9.84 -8.92 25.75
N LYS A 223 10.92 -9.59 26.17
CA LYS A 223 11.21 -10.99 25.79
C LYS A 223 10.18 -11.95 26.36
N ALA A 224 9.77 -11.78 27.62
CA ALA A 224 8.71 -12.57 28.26
C ALA A 224 7.36 -12.39 27.53
N ASN A 225 7.12 -11.21 26.96
CA ASN A 225 5.96 -10.92 26.11
C ASN A 225 6.11 -11.40 24.65
N GLY A 226 7.11 -12.24 24.36
CA GLY A 226 7.30 -12.90 23.06
C GLY A 226 8.02 -12.06 22.01
N MET A 227 8.76 -11.01 22.41
CA MET A 227 9.69 -10.31 21.53
C MET A 227 11.03 -11.01 21.48
N SER A 228 11.61 -11.02 20.27
CA SER A 228 12.99 -11.45 20.05
C SER A 228 13.65 -10.49 19.05
N GLU A 229 14.97 -10.45 19.07
CA GLU A 229 15.73 -9.67 18.09
C GLU A 229 15.35 -10.08 16.66
N GLU A 230 15.29 -11.41 16.41
CA GLU A 230 14.90 -11.95 15.11
C GLU A 230 13.52 -11.45 14.66
N ARG A 231 12.53 -11.45 15.56
CA ARG A 231 11.18 -10.99 15.24
C ARG A 231 11.14 -9.51 14.86
N ILE A 232 11.90 -8.68 15.55
CA ILE A 232 11.99 -7.25 15.24
C ILE A 232 12.70 -7.04 13.92
N GLN A 233 13.81 -7.73 13.69
CA GLN A 233 14.54 -7.67 12.42
C GLN A 233 13.66 -8.15 11.25
N ASP A 234 12.84 -9.19 11.44
CA ASP A 234 11.92 -9.69 10.42
C ASP A 234 10.82 -8.69 10.04
N THR A 235 10.57 -7.65 10.85
CA THR A 235 9.65 -6.55 10.52
C THR A 235 9.98 -5.89 9.18
N ILE A 236 11.27 -5.84 8.81
CA ILE A 236 11.70 -5.26 7.54
C ILE A 236 11.04 -5.94 6.33
N GLY A 237 10.76 -7.25 6.45
CA GLY A 237 10.05 -7.99 5.39
C GLY A 237 8.59 -7.55 5.23
N ASP A 238 7.90 -7.24 6.32
CA ASP A 238 6.53 -6.68 6.26
C ASP A 238 6.54 -5.29 5.61
N LEU A 239 7.50 -4.44 6.00
CA LEU A 239 7.63 -3.08 5.47
C LEU A 239 7.97 -3.09 3.99
N PHE A 240 8.93 -3.93 3.57
CA PHE A 240 9.33 -4.06 2.18
C PHE A 240 8.16 -4.56 1.31
N ALA A 241 7.55 -5.69 1.68
CA ALA A 241 6.48 -6.29 0.87
C ALA A 241 5.24 -5.39 0.75
N ALA A 242 4.86 -4.68 1.83
CA ALA A 242 3.71 -3.79 1.81
C ALA A 242 4.01 -2.47 1.10
N GLY A 243 5.24 -1.98 1.15
CA GLY A 243 5.61 -0.66 0.67
C GLY A 243 5.59 -0.54 -0.85
N PHE A 244 6.23 -1.46 -1.58
CA PHE A 244 6.40 -1.27 -3.01
C PHE A 244 5.17 -1.68 -3.85
N ASP A 245 4.53 -2.82 -3.58
CA ASP A 245 3.42 -3.33 -4.42
C ASP A 245 2.20 -2.40 -4.39
N THR A 246 1.92 -1.79 -3.24
CA THR A 246 0.80 -0.86 -3.07
C THR A 246 1.03 0.46 -3.83
N VAL A 247 2.22 1.05 -3.73
CA VAL A 247 2.55 2.30 -4.41
C VAL A 247 2.71 2.07 -5.92
N ALA A 248 3.37 0.98 -6.33
CA ALA A 248 3.47 0.61 -7.75
C ALA A 248 2.09 0.45 -8.39
N THR A 249 1.19 -0.30 -7.76
CA THR A 249 -0.19 -0.49 -8.25
C THR A 249 -0.96 0.84 -8.31
N THR A 250 -0.82 1.70 -7.28
CA THR A 250 -1.47 3.02 -7.27
C THR A 250 -0.91 3.92 -8.37
N THR A 251 0.41 3.89 -8.61
CA THR A 251 1.05 4.63 -9.70
C THR A 251 0.57 4.14 -11.06
N MET A 252 0.42 2.83 -11.27
CA MET A 252 -0.16 2.28 -12.50
C MET A 252 -1.58 2.81 -12.74
N TRP A 253 -2.45 2.81 -11.73
CA TRP A 253 -3.77 3.41 -11.82
C TRP A 253 -3.72 4.91 -12.10
N THR A 254 -2.77 5.62 -11.49
CA THR A 254 -2.56 7.05 -11.70
C THR A 254 -2.27 7.36 -13.16
N LEU A 255 -1.33 6.65 -13.78
CA LEU A 255 -0.99 6.85 -15.19
C LEU A 255 -2.18 6.59 -16.12
N LEU A 256 -2.93 5.51 -15.85
CA LEU A 256 -4.13 5.17 -16.61
C LEU A 256 -5.20 6.27 -16.49
N LEU A 257 -5.51 6.72 -15.27
CA LEU A 257 -6.50 7.76 -15.02
C LEU A 257 -6.10 9.10 -15.64
N LEU A 258 -4.82 9.49 -15.52
CA LEU A 258 -4.31 10.72 -16.12
C LEU A 258 -4.34 10.67 -17.65
N ALA A 259 -3.93 9.57 -18.26
CA ALA A 259 -4.01 9.40 -19.73
C ALA A 259 -5.47 9.36 -20.23
N LYS A 260 -6.41 8.88 -19.39
CA LYS A 260 -7.85 8.90 -19.68
C LYS A 260 -8.48 10.28 -19.55
N THR A 261 -7.91 11.16 -18.71
CA THR A 261 -8.47 12.48 -18.37
C THR A 261 -7.47 13.60 -18.59
N PRO A 262 -7.16 13.96 -19.86
CA PRO A 262 -6.14 14.97 -20.19
C PRO A 262 -6.37 16.35 -19.53
N GLN A 263 -7.63 16.71 -19.26
CA GLN A 263 -7.98 17.97 -18.60
C GLN A 263 -7.47 18.03 -17.15
N VAL A 264 -7.43 16.89 -16.44
CA VAL A 264 -6.86 16.82 -15.08
C VAL A 264 -5.34 16.98 -15.14
N GLN A 265 -4.67 16.30 -16.08
CA GLN A 265 -3.23 16.50 -16.28
C GLN A 265 -2.89 17.96 -16.54
N LYS A 266 -3.64 18.61 -17.44
CA LYS A 266 -3.40 20.01 -17.80
C LYS A 266 -3.49 20.93 -16.57
N LYS A 267 -4.49 20.77 -15.71
CA LYS A 267 -4.62 21.56 -14.47
C LYS A 267 -3.47 21.35 -13.50
N ILE A 268 -3.01 20.10 -13.34
CA ILE A 268 -1.83 19.81 -12.50
C ILE A 268 -0.58 20.47 -13.11
N GLN A 269 -0.42 20.40 -14.42
CA GLN A 269 0.72 21.01 -15.14
C GLN A 269 0.71 22.53 -15.01
N GLU A 270 -0.44 23.18 -15.16
CA GLU A 270 -0.62 24.62 -14.93
C GLU A 270 -0.27 25.03 -13.49
N GLU A 271 -0.69 24.24 -12.50
CA GLU A 271 -0.35 24.46 -11.10
C GLU A 271 1.16 24.30 -10.85
N LEU A 272 1.78 23.25 -11.40
CA LEU A 272 3.23 23.02 -11.31
C LEU A 272 4.03 24.13 -11.96
N ASP A 273 3.62 24.62 -13.13
CA ASP A 273 4.30 25.73 -13.82
C ASP A 273 4.25 27.02 -12.99
N ALA A 274 3.11 27.30 -12.33
CA ALA A 274 2.94 28.48 -11.49
C ALA A 274 3.72 28.42 -10.16
N VAL A 275 3.81 27.23 -9.53
CA VAL A 275 4.38 27.09 -8.17
C VAL A 275 5.86 26.69 -8.20
N VAL A 276 6.24 25.79 -9.10
CA VAL A 276 7.57 25.19 -9.14
C VAL A 276 8.38 25.70 -10.33
N GLY A 277 7.73 25.84 -11.49
CA GLY A 277 8.37 26.11 -12.77
C GLY A 277 9.14 24.90 -13.31
N MET A 278 10.01 25.15 -14.31
CA MET A 278 10.80 24.11 -14.99
C MET A 278 12.27 24.06 -14.56
N SER A 279 12.73 25.04 -13.77
CA SER A 279 14.14 25.18 -13.38
C SER A 279 14.61 24.28 -12.25
N ARG A 280 13.69 23.76 -11.46
CA ARG A 280 13.95 22.85 -10.33
C ARG A 280 12.93 21.73 -10.28
N ARG A 281 13.23 20.64 -9.57
CA ARG A 281 12.29 19.56 -9.29
C ARG A 281 11.27 19.97 -8.21
N PRO A 282 10.05 19.40 -8.22
CA PRO A 282 9.13 19.51 -7.10
C PRO A 282 9.73 18.92 -5.83
N THR A 283 9.41 19.53 -4.69
CA THR A 283 9.84 19.12 -3.36
C THR A 283 8.64 18.96 -2.42
N LEU A 284 8.82 18.30 -1.29
CA LEU A 284 7.75 18.18 -0.27
C LEU A 284 7.33 19.54 0.30
N ALA A 285 8.20 20.54 0.26
CA ALA A 285 7.86 21.90 0.66
C ALA A 285 6.83 22.58 -0.25
N ASP A 286 6.74 22.15 -1.52
CA ASP A 286 5.77 22.67 -2.48
C ASP A 286 4.36 22.14 -2.27
N ARG A 287 4.23 20.98 -1.61
CA ARG A 287 2.97 20.23 -1.46
C ARG A 287 1.80 21.08 -0.96
N ARG A 288 2.04 21.97 -0.01
CA ARG A 288 1.01 22.86 0.54
C ARG A 288 0.45 23.87 -0.48
N ASN A 289 1.20 24.17 -1.54
CA ASN A 289 0.84 25.12 -2.59
C ASN A 289 0.36 24.42 -3.86
N LEU A 290 0.51 23.09 -3.96
CA LEU A 290 0.05 22.23 -5.06
C LEU A 290 -1.27 21.56 -4.68
N VAL A 291 -2.29 22.39 -4.45
CA VAL A 291 -3.57 21.97 -3.86
C VAL A 291 -4.39 21.10 -4.80
N TYR A 292 -4.39 21.40 -6.11
CA TYR A 292 -5.09 20.61 -7.11
C TYR A 292 -4.41 19.24 -7.31
N THR A 293 -3.09 19.19 -7.23
CA THR A 293 -2.32 17.95 -7.22
C THR A 293 -2.69 17.08 -6.01
N GLU A 294 -2.80 17.68 -4.82
CA GLU A 294 -3.21 16.96 -3.60
C GLU A 294 -4.67 16.46 -3.69
N ALA A 295 -5.58 17.28 -4.21
CA ALA A 295 -6.96 16.88 -4.49
C ALA A 295 -7.01 15.69 -5.46
N THR A 296 -6.13 15.69 -6.47
CA THR A 296 -6.02 14.57 -7.42
C THR A 296 -5.55 13.30 -6.74
N ILE A 297 -4.58 13.36 -5.83
CA ILE A 297 -4.14 12.20 -5.05
C ILE A 297 -5.30 11.63 -4.22
N HIS A 298 -6.06 12.49 -3.56
CA HIS A 298 -7.24 12.05 -2.81
C HIS A 298 -8.26 11.35 -3.72
N GLU A 299 -8.54 11.90 -4.89
CA GLU A 299 -9.51 11.31 -5.83
C GLU A 299 -9.00 9.99 -6.44
N ILE A 300 -7.71 9.86 -6.74
CA ILE A 300 -7.10 8.60 -7.16
C ILE A 300 -7.33 7.54 -6.08
N LEU A 301 -6.93 7.81 -4.84
CA LEU A 301 -7.07 6.87 -3.73
C LEU A 301 -8.54 6.49 -3.46
N ARG A 302 -9.47 7.43 -3.68
CA ARG A 302 -10.91 7.18 -3.54
C ARG A 302 -11.42 6.23 -4.63
N ILE A 303 -11.17 6.58 -5.90
CA ILE A 303 -11.81 5.88 -7.03
C ILE A 303 -11.25 4.48 -7.25
N ILE A 304 -9.94 4.29 -7.08
CA ILE A 304 -9.32 2.97 -7.23
C ILE A 304 -9.67 2.02 -6.07
N ASN A 305 -9.85 2.56 -4.88
CA ASN A 305 -10.06 1.80 -3.64
C ASN A 305 -9.20 0.53 -3.60
N LEU A 306 -7.89 0.72 -3.51
CA LEU A 306 -6.86 -0.31 -3.74
C LEU A 306 -7.12 -1.64 -3.02
N THR A 307 -7.66 -1.58 -1.78
CA THR A 307 -7.99 -2.74 -0.93
C THR A 307 -9.46 -2.69 -0.50
N PRO A 308 -10.40 -3.01 -1.41
CA PRO A 308 -11.83 -2.72 -1.22
C PRO A 308 -12.49 -3.41 -0.02
N LEU A 309 -11.95 -4.54 0.41
CA LEU A 309 -12.42 -5.31 1.58
C LEU A 309 -11.47 -5.20 2.78
N SER A 310 -10.46 -4.34 2.72
CA SER A 310 -9.36 -4.31 3.69
C SER A 310 -8.61 -5.65 3.76
N LEU A 311 -7.60 -5.76 4.62
CA LEU A 311 -7.11 -7.07 5.03
C LEU A 311 -8.18 -7.73 5.90
N PRO A 312 -8.48 -9.04 5.75
CA PRO A 312 -9.48 -9.71 6.55
C PRO A 312 -9.23 -9.54 8.05
N HIS A 313 -10.28 -9.16 8.79
CA HIS A 313 -10.26 -9.07 10.24
C HIS A 313 -10.96 -10.28 10.87
N ALA A 314 -10.79 -10.47 12.17
CA ALA A 314 -11.59 -11.38 12.98
C ALA A 314 -11.92 -10.72 14.31
N THR A 315 -13.05 -11.11 14.90
CA THR A 315 -13.38 -10.67 16.26
C THR A 315 -12.49 -11.37 17.28
N THR A 316 -12.04 -10.64 18.31
CA THR A 316 -11.20 -11.17 19.41
C THR A 316 -12.02 -11.65 20.59
N GLU A 317 -13.30 -11.22 20.66
CA GLU A 317 -14.27 -11.51 21.71
C GLU A 317 -15.69 -11.40 21.15
N ASP A 318 -16.70 -11.80 21.93
CA ASP A 318 -18.09 -11.52 21.60
C ASP A 318 -18.33 -10.01 21.69
N VAL A 319 -18.87 -9.42 20.63
CA VAL A 319 -19.04 -7.95 20.51
C VAL A 319 -20.39 -7.59 19.91
N GLU A 320 -21.00 -6.53 20.41
CA GLU A 320 -22.22 -5.98 19.82
C GLU A 320 -21.88 -4.90 18.79
N LEU A 321 -22.55 -4.93 17.63
CA LEU A 321 -22.49 -3.89 16.60
C LEU A 321 -23.86 -3.74 15.97
N ALA A 322 -24.38 -2.50 15.92
CA ALA A 322 -25.68 -2.19 15.33
C ALA A 322 -26.83 -3.04 15.91
N GLY A 323 -26.79 -3.37 17.22
CA GLY A 323 -27.81 -4.18 17.90
C GLY A 323 -27.69 -5.70 17.69
N TYR A 324 -26.64 -6.17 17.04
CA TYR A 324 -26.37 -7.61 16.81
C TYR A 324 -25.13 -8.07 17.55
N THR A 325 -25.22 -9.22 18.20
CA THR A 325 -24.06 -9.88 18.81
C THR A 325 -23.28 -10.66 17.75
N ILE A 326 -22.02 -10.28 17.55
CA ILE A 326 -21.05 -10.97 16.69
C ILE A 326 -20.16 -11.81 17.60
N LYS A 327 -20.11 -13.12 17.34
CA LYS A 327 -19.32 -14.05 18.16
C LYS A 327 -17.83 -13.88 17.92
N LYS A 328 -17.03 -14.21 18.95
CA LYS A 328 -15.58 -14.33 18.84
C LYS A 328 -15.18 -15.23 17.66
N ASP A 329 -14.01 -14.94 17.07
CA ASP A 329 -13.44 -15.65 15.92
C ASP A 329 -14.30 -15.60 14.63
N THR A 330 -15.29 -14.70 14.58
CA THR A 330 -16.04 -14.42 13.34
C THR A 330 -15.14 -13.67 12.35
N LEU A 331 -15.08 -14.16 11.11
CA LEU A 331 -14.40 -13.46 10.00
C LEU A 331 -15.12 -12.16 9.70
N VAL A 332 -14.37 -11.07 9.55
CA VAL A 332 -14.93 -9.74 9.29
C VAL A 332 -14.31 -9.16 8.03
N PHE A 333 -15.16 -8.86 7.04
CA PHE A 333 -14.81 -8.04 5.89
C PHE A 333 -15.31 -6.62 6.09
N LEU A 334 -14.42 -5.66 5.94
CA LEU A 334 -14.72 -4.23 5.99
C LEU A 334 -14.85 -3.73 4.56
N ASN A 335 -16.06 -3.50 4.09
CA ASN A 335 -16.30 -3.06 2.72
C ASN A 335 -15.97 -1.56 2.56
N LEU A 336 -14.67 -1.25 2.43
CA LEU A 336 -14.18 0.12 2.23
C LEU A 336 -14.67 0.70 0.90
N PHE A 337 -14.91 -0.14 -0.11
CA PHE A 337 -15.51 0.29 -1.37
C PHE A 337 -16.86 0.97 -1.15
N SER A 338 -17.64 0.49 -0.18
CA SER A 338 -18.93 1.09 0.13
C SER A 338 -18.83 2.51 0.71
N LEU A 339 -17.67 2.90 1.26
CA LEU A 339 -17.41 4.27 1.72
C LEU A 339 -16.98 5.18 0.56
N SER A 340 -16.09 4.69 -0.28
CA SER A 340 -15.52 5.48 -1.38
C SER A 340 -16.47 5.63 -2.58
N HIS A 341 -17.52 4.78 -2.68
CA HIS A 341 -18.50 4.76 -3.79
C HIS A 341 -19.94 4.98 -3.33
N ASP A 342 -20.15 5.56 -2.13
CA ASP A 342 -21.50 5.92 -1.65
C ASP A 342 -22.06 7.10 -2.44
N LYS A 343 -23.16 6.88 -3.17
CA LYS A 343 -23.79 7.90 -4.02
C LYS A 343 -24.36 9.08 -3.21
N GLU A 344 -24.75 8.84 -1.95
CA GLU A 344 -25.27 9.89 -1.09
C GLU A 344 -24.16 10.87 -0.68
N VAL A 345 -22.91 10.38 -0.59
CA VAL A 345 -21.73 11.19 -0.24
C VAL A 345 -21.10 11.82 -1.48
N TRP A 346 -20.92 11.02 -2.54
CA TRP A 346 -20.08 11.39 -3.68
C TRP A 346 -20.85 11.84 -4.91
N GLY A 347 -22.19 11.65 -4.96
CA GLY A 347 -23.06 11.97 -6.08
C GLY A 347 -22.81 11.06 -7.29
N ASP A 348 -21.71 11.30 -7.96
CA ASP A 348 -21.21 10.59 -9.14
C ASP A 348 -19.89 9.82 -8.83
N PRO A 349 -19.90 8.78 -7.96
CA PRO A 349 -18.68 8.14 -7.46
C PRO A 349 -17.82 7.49 -8.54
N GLU A 350 -18.40 7.15 -9.70
CA GLU A 350 -17.70 6.52 -10.82
C GLU A 350 -16.90 7.53 -11.67
N VAL A 351 -17.13 8.84 -11.47
CA VAL A 351 -16.45 9.90 -12.22
C VAL A 351 -15.18 10.32 -11.51
N PHE A 352 -14.04 10.26 -12.23
CA PHE A 352 -12.77 10.78 -11.74
C PHE A 352 -12.77 12.31 -11.80
N ARG A 353 -12.94 12.97 -10.66
CA ARG A 353 -13.11 14.42 -10.57
C ARG A 353 -12.43 14.96 -9.30
N PRO A 354 -11.17 15.38 -9.38
CA PRO A 354 -10.40 15.94 -8.25
C PRO A 354 -11.09 17.11 -7.54
N GLU A 355 -11.83 17.93 -8.28
CA GLU A 355 -12.54 19.12 -7.79
C GLU A 355 -13.53 18.82 -6.66
N ARG A 356 -13.98 17.55 -6.53
CA ARG A 356 -14.83 17.17 -5.38
C ARG A 356 -14.15 17.35 -4.02
N PHE A 357 -12.82 17.29 -3.98
CA PHE A 357 -12.04 17.49 -2.77
C PHE A 357 -11.66 18.96 -2.51
N LEU A 358 -12.16 19.88 -3.34
CA LEU A 358 -11.92 21.31 -3.16
C LEU A 358 -13.18 22.00 -2.64
N LYS A 359 -12.98 22.92 -1.72
CA LYS A 359 -13.99 23.89 -1.31
C LYS A 359 -14.08 25.05 -2.33
N ASP A 360 -15.09 25.91 -2.17
CA ASP A 360 -15.25 27.10 -3.01
C ASP A 360 -14.06 28.06 -2.91
N ASP A 361 -13.32 28.06 -1.77
CA ASP A 361 -12.09 28.85 -1.58
C ASP A 361 -10.85 28.20 -2.17
N GLY A 362 -10.98 27.09 -2.88
CA GLY A 362 -9.89 26.34 -3.50
C GLY A 362 -9.05 25.47 -2.54
N GLN A 363 -9.38 25.42 -1.26
CA GLN A 363 -8.66 24.59 -0.30
C GLN A 363 -9.23 23.17 -0.23
N ILE A 364 -8.44 22.19 0.26
CA ILE A 364 -8.90 20.80 0.47
C ILE A 364 -10.07 20.75 1.46
N ASP A 365 -11.16 20.09 1.09
CA ASP A 365 -12.25 19.76 1.99
C ASP A 365 -11.91 18.56 2.86
N THR A 366 -11.42 18.84 4.06
CA THR A 366 -11.04 17.81 5.04
C THR A 366 -12.21 16.93 5.48
N ARG A 367 -13.47 17.42 5.37
CA ARG A 367 -14.66 16.62 5.69
C ARG A 367 -14.80 15.45 4.74
N LEU A 368 -14.53 15.66 3.43
CA LEU A 368 -14.56 14.60 2.42
C LEU A 368 -13.36 13.65 2.54
N VAL A 369 -12.21 14.17 2.94
CA VAL A 369 -11.03 13.33 3.25
C VAL A 369 -11.36 12.32 4.36
N ASP A 370 -12.15 12.70 5.34
CA ASP A 370 -12.56 11.84 6.46
C ASP A 370 -13.69 10.85 6.11
N MET A 371 -14.34 10.99 4.95
CA MET A 371 -15.45 10.13 4.55
C MET A 371 -15.04 8.81 3.93
N TYR A 372 -13.80 8.69 3.44
CA TYR A 372 -13.24 7.44 2.91
C TYR A 372 -11.98 7.07 3.71
N LEU A 373 -11.60 5.79 3.72
CA LEU A 373 -10.54 5.26 4.59
C LEU A 373 -9.49 4.50 3.77
N PRO A 374 -8.73 5.15 2.88
CA PRO A 374 -7.78 4.46 1.98
C PRO A 374 -6.65 3.76 2.73
N PHE A 375 -6.33 4.22 3.93
CA PHE A 375 -5.32 3.64 4.82
C PHE A 375 -5.91 3.00 6.07
N SER A 376 -7.23 2.77 6.08
CA SER A 376 -7.98 2.27 7.22
C SER A 376 -7.88 3.18 8.46
N THR A 377 -8.37 2.72 9.61
CA THR A 377 -8.31 3.44 10.90
C THR A 377 -8.17 2.45 12.06
N GLY A 378 -8.02 2.94 13.28
CA GLY A 378 -7.93 2.12 14.50
C GLY A 378 -6.58 1.43 14.66
N ARG A 379 -6.58 0.30 15.37
CA ARG A 379 -5.36 -0.41 15.78
C ARG A 379 -4.53 -0.95 14.62
N ARG A 380 -5.19 -1.26 13.50
CA ARG A 380 -4.59 -1.83 12.29
C ARG A 380 -4.40 -0.81 11.15
N ARG A 381 -4.53 0.50 11.45
CA ARG A 381 -4.26 1.56 10.45
C ARG A 381 -2.90 1.37 9.78
N CYS A 382 -2.81 1.70 8.49
CA CYS A 382 -1.57 1.62 7.72
C CYS A 382 -0.44 2.42 8.37
N MET A 383 0.73 1.79 8.52
CA MET A 383 1.92 2.47 9.04
C MET A 383 2.60 3.34 7.99
N GLY A 384 2.52 2.90 6.74
CA GLY A 384 3.17 3.54 5.60
C GLY A 384 2.39 4.71 4.99
N GLU A 385 1.30 5.18 5.59
CA GLU A 385 0.46 6.23 4.99
C GLU A 385 1.27 7.49 4.63
N PHE A 386 2.12 7.95 5.54
CA PHE A 386 2.96 9.12 5.29
C PHE A 386 3.90 8.91 4.10
N LEU A 387 4.58 7.76 4.05
CA LEU A 387 5.50 7.43 2.97
C LEU A 387 4.75 7.29 1.63
N ALA A 388 3.66 6.54 1.59
CA ALA A 388 2.87 6.35 0.37
C ALA A 388 2.33 7.67 -0.19
N ARG A 389 1.84 8.57 0.66
CA ARG A 389 1.39 9.91 0.21
C ARG A 389 2.55 10.77 -0.29
N THR A 390 3.72 10.64 0.33
CA THR A 390 4.95 11.32 -0.09
C THR A 390 5.40 10.83 -1.46
N GLU A 391 5.45 9.52 -1.64
CA GLU A 391 5.80 8.89 -2.92
C GLU A 391 4.83 9.30 -4.03
N LEU A 392 3.53 9.18 -3.83
CA LEU A 392 2.54 9.55 -4.82
C LEU A 392 2.64 11.03 -5.21
N PHE A 393 2.83 11.92 -4.24
CA PHE A 393 2.99 13.35 -4.51
C PHE A 393 4.21 13.63 -5.39
N LEU A 394 5.39 13.11 -5.02
CA LEU A 394 6.62 13.36 -5.77
C LEU A 394 6.61 12.68 -7.15
N ILE A 395 6.03 11.48 -7.26
CA ILE A 395 5.87 10.77 -8.53
C ILE A 395 4.96 11.55 -9.49
N ILE A 396 3.76 11.94 -9.03
CA ILE A 396 2.79 12.65 -9.87
C ILE A 396 3.33 14.02 -10.29
N SER A 397 3.86 14.80 -9.35
CA SER A 397 4.40 16.11 -9.64
C SER A 397 5.65 16.03 -10.51
N GLY A 398 6.57 15.09 -10.26
CA GLY A 398 7.77 14.90 -11.06
C GLY A 398 7.48 14.45 -12.49
N PHE A 399 6.54 13.52 -12.68
CA PHE A 399 6.12 13.08 -14.00
C PHE A 399 5.45 14.20 -14.78
N LEU A 400 4.44 14.86 -14.21
CA LEU A 400 3.65 15.87 -14.91
C LEU A 400 4.39 17.20 -15.10
N GLN A 401 5.45 17.44 -14.35
CA GLN A 401 6.37 18.54 -14.68
C GLN A 401 7.09 18.29 -16.01
N ARG A 402 7.50 17.05 -16.31
CA ARG A 402 8.38 16.70 -17.43
C ARG A 402 7.65 16.16 -18.66
N CYS A 403 6.53 15.47 -18.48
CA CYS A 403 5.84 14.84 -19.59
C CYS A 403 4.31 14.91 -19.45
N THR A 404 3.64 14.56 -20.54
CA THR A 404 2.19 14.34 -20.62
C THR A 404 1.94 12.90 -21.04
N PHE A 405 1.12 12.18 -20.30
CA PHE A 405 0.69 10.82 -20.63
C PHE A 405 -0.47 10.88 -21.63
N VAL A 406 -0.35 10.11 -22.69
CA VAL A 406 -1.32 10.13 -23.79
C VAL A 406 -1.81 8.70 -24.05
N LYS A 407 -3.10 8.57 -24.31
CA LYS A 407 -3.68 7.32 -24.77
C LYS A 407 -3.24 7.04 -26.20
N PRO A 408 -2.61 5.88 -26.50
CA PRO A 408 -2.22 5.52 -27.87
C PRO A 408 -3.43 5.48 -28.82
N LYS A 409 -3.21 5.77 -30.08
CA LYS A 409 -4.29 5.82 -31.09
C LYS A 409 -4.94 4.48 -31.36
N ASP A 410 -4.18 3.38 -31.22
CA ASP A 410 -4.65 2.00 -31.38
C ASP A 410 -5.42 1.48 -30.16
N VAL A 411 -5.41 2.18 -29.03
CA VAL A 411 -6.20 1.88 -27.85
C VAL A 411 -7.56 2.59 -27.96
N GLN A 412 -8.64 1.83 -28.08
CA GLN A 412 -9.99 2.41 -28.19
C GLN A 412 -10.38 3.15 -26.92
N GLU A 413 -10.43 2.44 -25.79
CA GLU A 413 -10.68 3.02 -24.47
C GLU A 413 -9.92 2.28 -23.38
N TYR A 414 -9.54 3.00 -22.31
CA TYR A 414 -9.06 2.37 -21.10
C TYR A 414 -10.23 1.84 -20.26
N THR A 415 -10.16 0.57 -19.91
CA THR A 415 -11.08 -0.04 -18.95
C THR A 415 -10.67 0.24 -17.51
N MET A 416 -11.65 0.31 -16.60
CA MET A 416 -11.42 0.29 -15.16
C MET A 416 -11.47 -1.14 -14.58
N GLU A 417 -11.53 -2.15 -15.45
CA GLU A 417 -11.41 -3.54 -15.03
C GLU A 417 -10.05 -3.82 -14.40
N CYS A 418 -10.05 -4.72 -13.44
CA CYS A 418 -8.88 -5.02 -12.64
C CYS A 418 -8.76 -6.51 -12.34
N SER A 419 -7.53 -6.93 -12.10
CA SER A 419 -7.25 -8.23 -11.51
C SER A 419 -7.51 -8.18 -10.01
N PHE A 420 -8.34 -9.11 -9.51
CA PHE A 420 -8.65 -9.22 -8.09
C PHE A 420 -7.52 -9.94 -7.36
N GLY A 421 -7.01 -9.28 -6.33
CA GLY A 421 -5.98 -9.79 -5.44
C GLY A 421 -6.10 -9.17 -4.05
N LEU A 422 -5.00 -9.12 -3.31
CA LEU A 422 -4.91 -8.30 -2.10
C LEU A 422 -5.12 -6.83 -2.47
N ASN A 423 -4.48 -6.41 -3.55
CA ASN A 423 -4.64 -5.12 -4.20
C ASN A 423 -5.39 -5.30 -5.52
N MET A 424 -6.25 -4.34 -5.86
CA MET A 424 -6.94 -4.27 -7.15
C MET A 424 -5.99 -3.72 -8.20
N LYS A 425 -5.41 -4.59 -9.04
CA LYS A 425 -4.42 -4.19 -10.05
C LYS A 425 -5.11 -3.89 -11.37
N PRO A 426 -4.77 -2.77 -12.08
CA PRO A 426 -5.31 -2.54 -13.41
C PRO A 426 -4.87 -3.67 -14.34
N LEU A 427 -5.67 -4.00 -15.34
CA LEU A 427 -5.21 -4.84 -16.44
C LEU A 427 -4.04 -4.14 -17.14
N ARG A 428 -3.12 -4.90 -17.75
CA ARG A 428 -2.00 -4.31 -18.49
C ARG A 428 -2.53 -3.42 -19.62
N TYR A 429 -1.91 -2.27 -19.78
CA TYR A 429 -2.28 -1.28 -20.78
C TYR A 429 -1.02 -0.63 -21.38
N LYS A 430 -1.19 0.00 -22.52
CA LYS A 430 -0.14 0.81 -23.14
C LYS A 430 -0.43 2.29 -22.95
N VAL A 431 0.65 3.08 -22.84
CA VAL A 431 0.62 4.55 -22.78
C VAL A 431 1.70 5.11 -23.69
N GLU A 432 1.52 6.32 -24.19
CA GLU A 432 2.55 7.13 -24.82
C GLU A 432 2.91 8.30 -23.90
N ILE A 433 4.14 8.80 -24.02
CA ILE A 433 4.53 10.05 -23.38
C ILE A 433 4.86 11.14 -24.43
N ARG A 434 4.59 12.38 -24.08
CA ARG A 434 5.05 13.56 -24.80
C ARG A 434 5.82 14.43 -23.84
N ASN A 435 7.09 14.71 -24.16
CA ASN A 435 7.90 15.59 -23.35
C ASN A 435 7.32 17.01 -23.41
N ARG A 436 7.42 17.72 -22.31
CA ARG A 436 6.99 19.15 -22.18
C ARG A 436 8.14 20.12 -22.43
N ILE A 437 9.36 19.60 -22.53
CA ILE A 437 10.58 20.39 -22.77
C ILE A 437 11.25 19.83 -24.02
#